data_36af345ca2ec2a7eca2c96d29cc47930
#
_entry.id   36af345ca2ec2a7eca2c96d29cc47930
#
_cell.length_a   1.000
_cell.length_b   1.000
_cell.length_c   1.000
_cell.angle_alpha   90.00
_cell.angle_beta   90.00
_cell.angle_gamma   90.00
#
_symmetry.space_group_name_H-M   'P 1'
#
loop_
_entity.id
_entity.type
_entity.pdbx_description
1 polymer ?
#
loop_
_entity_poly.entity_id
_entity_poly.type
_entity_poly.pdbx_seq_one_letter_code
_entity_poly.pdbx_strand_id
1 'polypeptide(L)'
;MCGPNPALRDLVQDTILYLSEADVAALGIDRDRLREAIVAAFAAKADGRSDVAVKSTILVAPGHLFQAKPGILHDAGLAGMKWFGLVPTRA
;
A
#
# COMPACT_ATOMS: atom_id res chain seq x y z
N MET A 1 2.86 0.42 -29.50
CA MET A 1 2.79 -0.05 -28.11
C MET A 1 4.14 -0.62 -27.72
N CYS A 2 4.77 -0.04 -26.74
CA CYS A 2 6.08 -0.53 -26.30
C CYS A 2 5.92 -1.88 -25.64
N GLY A 3 6.74 -2.85 -26.03
CA GLY A 3 6.82 -4.12 -25.32
C GLY A 3 7.31 -3.92 -23.89
N PRO A 4 7.24 -4.94 -23.04
CA PRO A 4 7.74 -4.83 -21.67
C PRO A 4 9.21 -4.44 -21.68
N ASN A 5 9.56 -3.51 -20.82
CA ASN A 5 10.93 -3.09 -20.60
C ASN A 5 11.78 -4.31 -20.20
N PRO A 6 12.94 -4.55 -20.87
CA PRO A 6 13.81 -5.67 -20.51
C PRO A 6 14.18 -5.72 -19.02
N ALA A 7 14.35 -4.55 -18.40
CA ALA A 7 14.61 -4.48 -16.95
C ALA A 7 13.45 -5.02 -16.12
N LEU A 8 12.22 -4.84 -16.56
CA LEU A 8 11.05 -5.40 -15.90
C LEU A 8 10.99 -6.93 -16.04
N ARG A 9 11.42 -7.46 -17.19
CA ARG A 9 11.51 -8.92 -17.39
C ARG A 9 12.42 -9.57 -16.36
N ASP A 10 13.55 -8.94 -16.10
CA ASP A 10 14.51 -9.46 -15.12
C ASP A 10 13.96 -9.40 -13.70
N LEU A 11 13.00 -8.50 -13.43
CA LEU A 11 12.33 -8.38 -12.15
C LEU A 11 11.11 -9.27 -11.99
N VAL A 12 10.56 -9.77 -13.11
CA VAL A 12 9.42 -10.69 -13.07
C VAL A 12 9.89 -12.05 -12.60
N GLN A 13 9.47 -12.42 -11.43
CA GLN A 13 9.74 -13.73 -10.84
C GLN A 13 8.42 -14.44 -10.60
N ASP A 14 8.47 -15.78 -10.63
CA ASP A 14 7.32 -16.63 -10.34
C ASP A 14 7.03 -16.71 -8.85
N THR A 15 7.60 -15.84 -8.05
CA THR A 15 7.48 -15.83 -6.60
C THR A 15 7.03 -14.48 -6.09
N ILE A 16 6.34 -14.51 -4.97
CA ILE A 16 5.93 -13.31 -4.22
C ILE A 16 6.81 -13.23 -2.98
N LEU A 17 7.36 -12.04 -2.72
CA LEU A 17 8.07 -11.78 -1.48
C LEU A 17 7.06 -11.53 -0.36
N TYR A 18 7.06 -12.40 0.61
CA TYR A 18 6.22 -12.28 1.80
C TYR A 18 7.10 -11.92 3.00
N LEU A 19 6.80 -10.82 3.68
CA LEU A 19 7.56 -10.35 4.83
C LEU A 19 6.80 -10.61 6.12
N SER A 20 7.47 -11.28 7.06
CA SER A 20 6.96 -11.45 8.41
C SER A 20 7.16 -10.19 9.24
N GLU A 21 6.55 -10.13 10.42
CA GLU A 21 6.81 -9.05 11.36
C GLU A 21 8.29 -8.94 11.71
N ALA A 22 8.96 -10.08 11.90
CA ALA A 22 10.39 -10.10 12.20
C ALA A 22 11.23 -9.57 11.03
N ASP A 23 10.85 -9.89 9.79
CA ASP A 23 11.51 -9.36 8.61
C ASP A 23 11.40 -7.85 8.53
N VAL A 24 10.22 -7.31 8.80
CA VAL A 24 9.98 -5.86 8.81
C VAL A 24 10.78 -5.20 9.93
N ALA A 25 10.79 -5.77 11.13
CA ALA A 25 11.55 -5.24 12.26
C ALA A 25 13.04 -5.22 11.96
N ALA A 26 13.56 -6.23 11.26
CA ALA A 26 14.98 -6.33 10.91
C ALA A 26 15.44 -5.27 9.90
N LEU A 27 14.51 -4.61 9.20
CA LEU A 27 14.83 -3.52 8.27
C LEU A 27 15.42 -2.29 8.99
N GLY A 28 15.18 -2.14 10.29
CA GLY A 28 15.69 -1.01 11.06
C GLY A 28 15.25 0.34 10.53
N ILE A 29 13.98 0.47 10.14
CA ILE A 29 13.45 1.72 9.59
C ILE A 29 13.49 2.80 10.67
N ASP A 30 14.22 3.88 10.40
CA ASP A 30 14.35 5.03 11.24
C ASP A 30 13.07 5.87 11.23
N ARG A 31 12.69 6.40 12.39
CA ARG A 31 11.48 7.25 12.52
C ARG A 31 11.57 8.51 11.66
N ASP A 32 12.73 9.12 11.56
CA ASP A 32 12.90 10.34 10.77
C ASP A 32 12.72 10.06 9.29
N ARG A 33 13.24 8.94 8.80
CA ARG A 33 13.04 8.51 7.42
C ARG A 33 11.58 8.18 7.15
N LEU A 34 10.91 7.55 8.09
CA LEU A 34 9.48 7.25 7.97
C LEU A 34 8.67 8.54 7.89
N ARG A 35 8.98 9.51 8.75
CA ARG A 35 8.32 10.83 8.74
C ARG A 35 8.55 11.53 7.40
N GLU A 36 9.77 11.56 6.90
CA GLU A 36 10.10 12.16 5.61
C GLU A 36 9.30 11.52 4.47
N ALA A 37 9.18 10.20 4.47
CA ALA A 37 8.40 9.49 3.46
C ALA A 37 6.92 9.86 3.54
N ILE A 38 6.36 9.97 4.74
CA ILE A 38 4.96 10.36 4.95
C ILE A 38 4.73 11.80 4.49
N VAL A 39 5.61 12.72 4.85
CA VAL A 39 5.53 14.12 4.42
C VAL A 39 5.59 14.21 2.90
N ALA A 40 6.51 13.48 2.27
CA ALA A 40 6.63 13.43 0.82
C ALA A 40 5.36 12.88 0.16
N ALA A 41 4.74 11.86 0.76
CA ALA A 41 3.50 11.29 0.25
C ALA A 41 2.34 12.30 0.33
N PHE A 42 2.22 13.04 1.41
CA PHE A 42 1.21 14.09 1.52
C PHE A 42 1.45 15.23 0.53
N ALA A 43 2.69 15.63 0.33
CA ALA A 43 3.04 16.63 -0.67
C ALA A 43 2.69 16.16 -2.09
N ALA A 44 2.99 14.91 -2.40
CA ALA A 44 2.63 14.31 -3.69
C ALA A 44 1.12 14.30 -3.90
N LYS A 45 0.35 14.00 -2.87
CA LYS A 45 -1.11 14.04 -2.93
C LYS A 45 -1.60 15.45 -3.21
N ALA A 46 -1.06 16.44 -2.53
CA ALA A 46 -1.43 17.84 -2.74
C ALA A 46 -1.14 18.32 -4.16
N ASP A 47 -0.06 17.82 -4.76
CA ASP A 47 0.37 18.19 -6.12
C ASP A 47 -0.28 17.33 -7.21
N GLY A 48 -1.16 16.40 -6.87
CA GLY A 48 -1.78 15.50 -7.83
C GLY A 48 -0.86 14.42 -8.37
N ARG A 49 0.24 14.12 -7.67
CA ARG A 49 1.21 13.09 -8.05
C ARG A 49 0.95 11.74 -7.37
N SER A 50 -0.19 11.59 -6.76
CA SER A 50 -0.66 10.32 -6.22
C SER A 50 -2.13 10.14 -6.56
N ASP A 51 -2.54 8.89 -6.65
CA ASP A 51 -3.93 8.54 -6.83
C ASP A 51 -4.36 7.60 -5.71
N VAL A 52 -5.47 7.93 -5.08
CA VAL A 52 -6.07 7.10 -4.05
C VAL A 52 -7.54 6.92 -4.40
N ALA A 53 -7.95 5.68 -4.59
CA ALA A 53 -9.33 5.39 -4.92
C ALA A 53 -10.23 5.55 -3.70
N VAL A 54 -11.51 5.79 -3.97
CA VAL A 54 -12.53 5.73 -2.94
C VAL A 54 -12.56 4.31 -2.37
N LYS A 55 -12.63 4.19 -1.05
CA LYS A 55 -12.65 2.88 -0.41
C LYS A 55 -13.91 2.10 -0.81
N SER A 56 -13.70 0.83 -1.15
CA SER A 56 -14.78 -0.14 -1.36
C SER A 56 -15.15 -0.76 -0.03
N THR A 57 -16.43 -0.80 0.27
CA THR A 57 -16.92 -1.31 1.55
C THR A 57 -17.98 -2.37 1.31
N ILE A 58 -17.83 -3.50 2.00
CA ILE A 58 -18.85 -4.55 2.05
C ILE A 58 -19.33 -4.63 3.49
N LEU A 59 -20.61 -4.40 3.70
CA LEU A 59 -21.23 -4.59 5.01
C LEU A 59 -21.66 -6.05 5.15
N VAL A 60 -21.14 -6.71 6.16
CA VAL A 60 -21.51 -8.09 6.48
C VAL A 60 -22.69 -8.11 7.46
N ALA A 61 -22.63 -7.23 8.45
CA ALA A 61 -23.65 -7.05 9.49
C ALA A 61 -23.47 -5.65 10.08
N PRO A 62 -24.38 -5.15 10.90
CA PRO A 62 -24.18 -3.87 11.56
C PRO A 62 -22.85 -3.82 12.31
N GLY A 63 -22.00 -2.84 11.96
CA GLY A 63 -20.67 -2.68 12.53
C GLY A 63 -19.64 -3.69 12.08
N HIS A 64 -19.99 -4.61 11.19
CA HIS A 64 -19.09 -5.65 10.68
C HIS A 64 -18.90 -5.43 9.19
N LEU A 65 -17.68 -5.06 8.78
CA LEU A 65 -17.41 -4.68 7.40
C LEU A 65 -16.03 -5.10 6.94
N PHE A 66 -15.86 -5.17 5.63
CA PHE A 66 -14.56 -5.26 4.96
C PHE A 66 -14.38 -4.06 4.07
N GLN A 67 -13.17 -3.52 4.06
CA GLN A 67 -12.82 -2.38 3.22
C GLN A 67 -11.51 -2.62 2.48
N ALA A 68 -11.45 -2.11 1.26
CA ALA A 68 -10.22 -2.06 0.47
C ALA A 68 -10.01 -0.63 -0.02
N LYS A 69 -8.78 -0.15 0.06
CA LYS A 69 -8.42 1.18 -0.40
C LYS A 69 -7.11 1.13 -1.16
N PRO A 70 -7.16 1.08 -2.49
CA PRO A 70 -5.96 1.08 -3.32
C PRO A 70 -5.40 2.48 -3.50
N GLY A 71 -4.10 2.57 -3.73
CA GLY A 71 -3.43 3.83 -3.99
C GLY A 71 -2.14 3.64 -4.79
N ILE A 72 -1.73 4.71 -5.45
CA ILE A 72 -0.49 4.78 -6.22
C ILE A 72 0.28 6.02 -5.82
N LEU A 73 1.57 5.84 -5.56
CA LEU A 73 2.56 6.92 -5.44
C LEU A 73 3.41 6.91 -6.70
N HIS A 74 3.14 7.84 -7.62
CA HIS A 74 3.79 7.86 -8.93
C HIS A 74 5.30 8.08 -8.82
N ASP A 75 5.72 9.01 -7.97
CA ASP A 75 7.14 9.34 -7.81
C ASP A 75 7.96 8.17 -7.30
N ALA A 76 7.38 7.39 -6.40
CA ALA A 76 8.04 6.22 -5.83
C ALA A 76 7.88 4.97 -6.69
N GLY A 77 7.02 5.02 -7.72
CA GLY A 77 6.71 3.85 -8.54
C GLY A 77 6.06 2.73 -7.77
N LEU A 78 5.24 3.06 -6.76
CA LEU A 78 4.62 2.10 -5.87
C LEU A 78 3.11 2.12 -5.99
N ALA A 79 2.52 0.93 -6.01
CA ALA A 79 1.10 0.73 -5.84
C ALA A 79 0.87 -0.15 -4.61
N GLY A 80 -0.16 0.15 -3.87
CA GLY A 80 -0.48 -0.59 -2.68
C GLY A 80 -1.96 -0.60 -2.40
N MET A 81 -2.34 -1.46 -1.49
CA MET A 81 -3.73 -1.56 -1.05
C MET A 81 -3.76 -1.80 0.45
N LYS A 82 -4.58 -1.01 1.13
CA LYS A 82 -4.97 -1.31 2.51
C LYS A 82 -6.24 -2.15 2.46
N TRP A 83 -6.17 -3.35 3.00
CA TRP A 83 -7.31 -4.25 3.07
C TRP A 83 -7.49 -4.70 4.50
N PHE A 84 -8.66 -4.49 5.06
CA PHE A 84 -8.91 -4.84 6.45
C PHE A 84 -10.37 -5.21 6.69
N GLY A 85 -10.58 -5.94 7.76
CA GLY A 85 -11.90 -6.24 8.28
C GLY A 85 -12.10 -5.60 9.64
N LEU A 86 -13.28 -5.10 9.90
CA LEU A 86 -13.71 -4.63 11.20
C LEU A 86 -14.80 -5.56 11.71
N VAL A 87 -14.56 -6.15 12.86
CA VAL A 87 -15.50 -7.07 13.51
C VAL A 87 -15.85 -6.47 14.86
N PRO A 88 -17.15 -6.37 15.21
CA PRO A 88 -17.53 -5.85 16.52
C PRO A 88 -16.90 -6.70 17.62
N THR A 89 -16.38 -6.04 18.64
CA THR A 89 -15.94 -6.73 19.83
C THR A 89 -17.14 -7.32 20.54
N ARG A 90 -17.01 -8.53 21.01
CA ARG A 90 -18.03 -9.12 21.86
C ARG A 90 -18.09 -8.36 23.19
N ALA A 91 -19.28 -7.95 23.52
CA ALA A 91 -19.51 -7.34 24.82
C ALA A 91 -19.35 -8.36 25.96
#